data_55e446d4a346dc1cefb5747d1e19f450
#
_entry.id   55e446d4a346dc1cefb5747d1e19f450
#
_cell.length_a   1.000
_cell.length_b   1.000
_cell.length_c   1.000
_cell.angle_alpha   90.00
_cell.angle_beta   90.00
_cell.angle_gamma   90.00
#
_symmetry.space_group_name_H-M   'P 1'
#
loop_
_entity.id
_entity.type
_entity.pdbx_description
1 polymer ?
#
loop_
_entity_poly.entity_id
_entity_poly.type
_entity_poly.pdbx_seq_one_letter_code
_entity_poly.pdbx_strand_id
1 'polypeptide(L)'
;QRCIRDRYKWGGFDTPRQFAERLKADAANGGAPAAAGDMGTPEKQAAGDAAVSRFAAGVDCSGFVSRCWRLSRRFSTRELPALSISLPSWDELKTGDILIAPGRHVLLFIRWEGAEKDRFLGSEAGPLPVWKCAERVFSRPMLENSGYRPMRYRGMRD
;
A
#
# COMPACT_ATOMS: atom_id res chain seq x y z
N GLN A 1 -9.09 6.07 -9.84
CA GLN A 1 -7.71 6.13 -10.37
C GLN A 1 -7.22 4.69 -10.48
N ARG A 2 -7.04 4.17 -11.72
CA ARG A 2 -6.58 2.80 -11.95
C ARG A 2 -5.22 2.63 -11.29
N CYS A 3 -5.08 1.63 -10.42
CA CYS A 3 -3.80 1.12 -9.98
C CYS A 3 -3.02 0.67 -11.21
N ILE A 4 -2.14 1.52 -11.70
CA ILE A 4 -1.28 1.21 -12.83
C ILE A 4 -0.24 0.25 -12.28
N ARG A 5 -0.17 -0.93 -12.82
CA ARG A 5 0.83 -2.03 -12.80
C ARG A 5 2.17 -1.77 -12.08
N ASP A 6 2.17 -0.92 -11.04
CA ASP A 6 3.36 -0.64 -10.25
C ASP A 6 3.78 -1.90 -9.50
N ARG A 7 5.06 -2.16 -9.50
CA ARG A 7 5.63 -3.28 -8.78
C ARG A 7 5.78 -2.93 -7.31
N TYR A 8 5.68 -3.95 -6.46
CA TYR A 8 6.04 -3.82 -5.07
C TYR A 8 7.52 -3.45 -4.95
N LYS A 9 7.83 -2.52 -4.05
CA LYS A 9 9.19 -2.16 -3.66
C LYS A 9 9.20 -1.86 -2.18
N TRP A 10 10.05 -2.50 -1.41
CA TRP A 10 10.24 -2.21 0.00
C TRP A 10 10.57 -0.72 0.22
N GLY A 11 9.79 -0.05 1.07
CA GLY A 11 9.93 1.39 1.32
C GLY A 11 9.63 2.29 0.12
N GLY A 12 8.99 1.76 -0.92
CA GLY A 12 8.73 2.48 -2.15
C GLY A 12 7.61 3.51 -2.03
N PHE A 13 7.78 4.62 -2.77
CA PHE A 13 6.82 5.73 -2.82
C PHE A 13 6.82 6.40 -4.20
N ASP A 14 7.14 5.68 -5.25
CA ASP A 14 7.18 6.24 -6.60
C ASP A 14 5.77 6.58 -7.10
N THR A 15 5.64 7.68 -7.84
CA THR A 15 4.45 7.92 -8.67
C THR A 15 4.54 7.06 -9.93
N PRO A 16 3.43 6.84 -10.67
CA PRO A 16 3.49 6.14 -11.97
C PRO A 16 4.50 6.76 -12.94
N ARG A 17 4.63 8.09 -12.94
CA ARG A 17 5.63 8.79 -13.75
C ARG A 17 7.05 8.49 -13.28
N GLN A 18 7.32 8.65 -11.97
CA GLN A 18 8.64 8.33 -11.40
C GLN A 18 9.02 6.88 -11.63
N PHE A 19 8.07 5.94 -11.47
CA PHE A 19 8.28 4.54 -11.78
C PHE A 19 8.74 4.35 -13.23
N ALA A 20 8.03 4.93 -14.20
CA ALA A 20 8.37 4.83 -15.61
C ALA A 20 9.73 5.48 -15.95
N GLU A 21 10.03 6.62 -15.32
CA GLU A 21 11.32 7.31 -15.51
C GLU A 21 12.48 6.50 -14.93
N ARG A 22 12.30 5.90 -13.75
CA ARG A 22 13.34 5.10 -13.10
C ARG A 22 13.64 3.78 -13.79
N LEU A 23 12.71 3.24 -14.56
CA LEU A 23 12.96 2.06 -15.40
C LEU A 23 13.80 2.36 -16.63
N LYS A 24 14.09 3.62 -16.93
CA LYS A 24 15.03 4.03 -17.95
C LYS A 24 16.43 4.20 -17.34
N ALA A 25 17.44 4.17 -18.18
CA ALA A 25 18.79 4.52 -17.76
C ALA A 25 18.81 5.97 -17.26
N ASP A 26 19.36 6.22 -16.08
CA ASP A 26 19.53 7.55 -15.51
C ASP A 26 20.89 7.71 -14.82
N ALA A 27 21.31 8.98 -14.67
CA ALA A 27 22.58 9.30 -14.03
C ALA A 27 22.62 8.95 -12.52
N ALA A 28 21.47 8.94 -11.85
CA ALA A 28 21.38 8.61 -10.42
C ALA A 28 21.66 7.13 -10.15
N ASN A 29 21.42 6.27 -11.15
CA ASN A 29 21.71 4.83 -11.12
C ASN A 29 23.01 4.49 -11.85
N GLY A 30 23.91 5.44 -12.05
CA GLY A 30 25.14 5.21 -12.82
C GLY A 30 24.88 4.91 -14.31
N GLY A 31 23.75 5.42 -14.82
CA GLY A 31 23.33 5.20 -16.21
C GLY A 31 22.55 3.89 -16.42
N ALA A 32 22.35 3.07 -15.39
CA ALA A 32 21.58 1.82 -15.48
C ALA A 32 20.11 2.03 -15.12
N PRO A 33 19.16 1.33 -15.79
CA PRO A 33 17.75 1.31 -15.39
C PRO A 33 17.57 0.70 -14.01
N ALA A 34 16.62 1.22 -13.24
CA ALA A 34 16.19 0.59 -11.99
C ALA A 34 15.45 -0.71 -12.27
N ALA A 35 15.57 -1.69 -11.37
CA ALA A 35 14.76 -2.89 -11.42
C ALA A 35 13.27 -2.56 -11.17
N ALA A 36 12.37 -3.24 -11.86
CA ALA A 36 10.93 -3.11 -11.67
C ALA A 36 10.49 -3.87 -10.41
N GLY A 37 10.53 -3.19 -9.27
CA GLY A 37 10.18 -3.74 -7.97
C GLY A 37 11.33 -4.48 -7.27
N ASP A 38 11.05 -4.84 -6.03
CA ASP A 38 11.86 -5.76 -5.22
C ASP A 38 10.95 -6.52 -4.23
N MET A 39 11.53 -7.30 -3.33
CA MET A 39 10.81 -8.07 -2.33
C MET A 39 11.03 -7.51 -0.92
N GLY A 40 10.00 -7.57 -0.06
CA GLY A 40 10.10 -7.26 1.37
C GLY A 40 10.52 -8.51 2.15
N THR A 41 11.82 -8.81 2.19
CA THR A 41 12.34 -9.95 2.94
C THR A 41 12.34 -9.70 4.45
N PRO A 42 12.41 -10.74 5.30
CA PRO A 42 12.54 -10.57 6.76
C PRO A 42 13.72 -9.68 7.16
N GLU A 43 14.84 -9.77 6.46
CA GLU A 43 16.05 -8.96 6.70
C GLU A 43 15.76 -7.47 6.40
N LYS A 44 15.05 -7.19 5.31
CA LYS A 44 14.64 -5.82 4.98
C LYS A 44 13.65 -5.27 6.01
N GLN A 45 12.72 -6.11 6.46
CA GLN A 45 11.76 -5.72 7.51
C GLN A 45 12.49 -5.37 8.82
N ALA A 46 13.49 -6.14 9.20
CA ALA A 46 14.32 -5.87 10.38
C ALA A 46 15.15 -4.60 10.23
N ALA A 47 15.71 -4.34 9.05
CA ALA A 47 16.53 -3.17 8.76
C ALA A 47 15.69 -1.89 8.48
N GLY A 48 14.38 -2.02 8.25
CA GLY A 48 13.48 -0.89 8.04
C GLY A 48 13.87 -0.04 6.83
N ASP A 49 13.90 1.27 7.04
CA ASP A 49 14.20 2.24 5.96
C ASP A 49 15.66 2.15 5.46
N ALA A 50 16.58 1.62 6.25
CA ALA A 50 17.96 1.39 5.82
C ALA A 50 18.08 0.37 4.66
N ALA A 51 17.08 -0.50 4.50
CA ALA A 51 17.04 -1.49 3.44
C ALA A 51 16.31 -1.02 2.16
N VAL A 52 15.93 0.25 2.07
CA VAL A 52 15.27 0.79 0.87
C VAL A 52 16.27 0.90 -0.27
N SER A 53 16.05 0.12 -1.32
CA SER A 53 16.93 0.10 -2.49
C SER A 53 16.73 1.33 -3.38
N ARG A 54 17.84 2.01 -3.74
CA ARG A 54 17.84 3.03 -4.79
C ARG A 54 17.78 2.43 -6.20
N PHE A 55 18.11 1.15 -6.35
CA PHE A 55 18.18 0.43 -7.63
C PHE A 55 16.87 -0.27 -8.02
N ALA A 56 15.81 -0.09 -7.26
CA ALA A 56 14.48 -0.60 -7.57
C ALA A 56 13.47 0.54 -7.64
N ALA A 57 12.44 0.40 -8.47
CA ALA A 57 11.31 1.32 -8.61
C ALA A 57 10.01 0.64 -8.21
N GLY A 58 9.10 1.36 -7.53
CA GLY A 58 7.80 0.84 -7.11
C GLY A 58 7.27 1.47 -5.82
N VAL A 59 6.26 0.83 -5.25
CA VAL A 59 5.64 1.22 -3.98
C VAL A 59 5.52 0.02 -3.04
N ASP A 60 5.58 0.23 -1.73
CA ASP A 60 5.12 -0.76 -0.75
C ASP A 60 3.64 -0.54 -0.38
N CYS A 61 3.10 -1.35 0.52
CA CYS A 61 1.70 -1.25 0.95
C CYS A 61 1.36 0.13 1.52
N SER A 62 2.20 0.67 2.37
CA SER A 62 2.01 1.97 3.01
C SER A 62 2.32 3.13 2.08
N GLY A 63 3.32 3.00 1.21
CA GLY A 63 3.62 3.95 0.16
C GLY A 63 2.50 4.07 -0.86
N PHE A 64 1.89 2.95 -1.23
CA PHE A 64 0.71 2.92 -2.08
C PHE A 64 -0.46 3.70 -1.47
N VAL A 65 -0.81 3.42 -0.20
CA VAL A 65 -1.85 4.17 0.52
C VAL A 65 -1.49 5.65 0.62
N SER A 66 -0.25 5.97 0.98
CA SER A 66 0.22 7.36 1.08
C SER A 66 0.08 8.12 -0.25
N ARG A 67 0.30 7.45 -1.39
CA ARG A 67 0.05 8.04 -2.73
C ARG A 67 -1.43 8.22 -3.03
N CYS A 68 -2.27 7.24 -2.70
CA CYS A 68 -3.71 7.34 -2.88
C CYS A 68 -4.32 8.48 -2.06
N TRP A 69 -3.83 8.69 -0.86
CA TRP A 69 -4.22 9.79 0.02
C TRP A 69 -3.51 11.13 -0.30
N ARG A 70 -2.66 11.16 -1.34
CA ARG A 70 -1.90 12.35 -1.77
C ARG A 70 -1.03 12.96 -0.67
N LEU A 71 -0.47 12.14 0.19
CA LEU A 71 0.43 12.58 1.23
C LEU A 71 1.76 13.05 0.63
N SER A 72 2.41 14.01 1.31
CA SER A 72 3.66 14.62 0.84
C SER A 72 4.87 13.69 0.89
N ARG A 73 4.80 12.65 1.76
CA ARG A 73 5.81 11.61 1.90
C ARG A 73 5.18 10.25 2.13
N ARG A 74 5.99 9.20 2.11
CA ARG A 74 5.59 7.89 2.61
C ARG A 74 5.39 7.95 4.13
N PHE A 75 4.28 7.42 4.58
CA PHE A 75 4.00 7.11 5.98
C PHE A 75 3.95 5.59 6.13
N SER A 76 4.65 5.06 7.10
CA SER A 76 4.67 3.63 7.39
C SER A 76 3.32 3.14 7.95
N THR A 77 3.12 1.83 7.98
CA THR A 77 1.92 1.23 8.63
C THR A 77 1.81 1.55 10.12
N ARG A 78 2.90 1.98 10.76
CA ARG A 78 2.88 2.44 12.16
C ARG A 78 2.49 3.90 12.30
N GLU A 79 2.72 4.72 11.28
CA GLU A 79 2.42 6.16 11.27
C GLU A 79 1.02 6.48 10.73
N LEU A 80 0.52 5.72 9.75
CA LEU A 80 -0.80 5.94 9.15
C LEU A 80 -1.94 6.06 10.16
N PRO A 81 -1.99 5.30 11.28
CA PRO A 81 -3.03 5.47 12.30
C PRO A 81 -3.09 6.86 12.91
N ALA A 82 -1.96 7.55 13.07
CA ALA A 82 -1.95 8.92 13.60
C ALA A 82 -2.64 9.96 12.69
N LEU A 83 -2.70 9.65 11.37
CA LEU A 83 -3.38 10.48 10.37
C LEU A 83 -4.87 10.10 10.20
N SER A 84 -5.34 9.10 10.93
CA SER A 84 -6.64 8.47 10.70
C SER A 84 -7.52 8.51 11.95
N ILE A 85 -8.79 8.21 11.75
CA ILE A 85 -9.75 7.89 12.83
C ILE A 85 -10.12 6.41 12.71
N SER A 86 -10.25 5.74 13.86
CA SER A 86 -10.80 4.39 13.90
C SER A 86 -12.29 4.44 13.58
N LEU A 87 -12.75 3.56 12.71
CA LEU A 87 -14.19 3.40 12.48
C LEU A 87 -14.77 2.47 13.55
N PRO A 88 -15.96 2.80 14.10
CA PRO A 88 -16.61 1.97 15.12
C PRO A 88 -17.02 0.59 14.58
N SER A 89 -17.30 0.51 13.28
CA SER A 89 -17.72 -0.71 12.60
C SER A 89 -17.12 -0.80 11.20
N TRP A 90 -16.87 -2.01 10.75
CA TRP A 90 -16.52 -2.31 9.35
C TRP A 90 -17.63 -1.88 8.39
N ASP A 91 -18.88 -1.86 8.85
CA ASP A 91 -20.02 -1.48 8.03
C ASP A 91 -20.01 -0.02 7.59
N GLU A 92 -19.23 0.81 8.28
CA GLU A 92 -19.02 2.23 7.96
C GLU A 92 -17.94 2.50 6.91
N LEU A 93 -17.27 1.44 6.41
CA LEU A 93 -16.26 1.58 5.37
C LEU A 93 -16.80 2.26 4.13
N LYS A 94 -16.07 3.25 3.67
CA LYS A 94 -16.26 3.97 2.41
C LYS A 94 -15.04 3.83 1.52
N THR A 95 -15.20 4.00 0.23
CA THR A 95 -14.10 3.98 -0.74
C THR A 95 -12.96 4.90 -0.31
N GLY A 96 -11.75 4.37 -0.23
CA GLY A 96 -10.55 5.09 0.20
C GLY A 96 -10.19 4.93 1.68
N ASP A 97 -11.07 4.34 2.50
CA ASP A 97 -10.72 3.90 3.85
C ASP A 97 -9.69 2.77 3.79
N ILE A 98 -9.00 2.53 4.90
CA ILE A 98 -7.99 1.49 4.99
C ILE A 98 -8.37 0.40 5.98
N LEU A 99 -7.92 -0.81 5.67
CA LEU A 99 -7.82 -1.93 6.60
C LEU A 99 -6.35 -2.08 6.94
N ILE A 100 -6.00 -1.93 8.19
CA ILE A 100 -4.61 -1.87 8.62
C ILE A 100 -4.30 -2.78 9.79
N ALA A 101 -3.19 -3.51 9.68
CA ALA A 101 -2.51 -4.19 10.77
C ALA A 101 -1.16 -3.49 10.98
N PRO A 102 -1.06 -2.57 11.94
CA PRO A 102 0.12 -1.74 12.13
C PRO A 102 1.42 -2.55 12.27
N GLY A 103 2.47 -2.12 11.59
CA GLY A 103 3.75 -2.85 11.54
C GLY A 103 3.78 -4.06 10.61
N ARG A 104 2.65 -4.43 10.00
CA ARG A 104 2.56 -5.58 9.09
C ARG A 104 2.12 -5.19 7.68
N HIS A 105 0.87 -4.73 7.53
CA HIS A 105 0.31 -4.48 6.21
C HIS A 105 -0.86 -3.49 6.25
N VAL A 106 -1.16 -2.89 5.10
CA VAL A 106 -2.30 -2.01 4.88
C VAL A 106 -2.83 -2.18 3.45
N LEU A 107 -4.15 -2.09 3.32
CA LEU A 107 -4.83 -2.08 2.03
C LEU A 107 -5.95 -1.04 2.02
N LEU A 108 -6.38 -0.62 0.81
CA LEU A 108 -7.50 0.30 0.60
C LEU A 108 -8.79 -0.48 0.36
N PHE A 109 -9.85 -0.04 1.00
CA PHE A 109 -11.20 -0.47 0.70
C PHE A 109 -11.73 0.25 -0.54
N ILE A 110 -12.39 -0.48 -1.44
CA ILE A 110 -13.03 0.07 -2.63
C ILE A 110 -14.56 -0.01 -2.49
N ARG A 111 -15.11 -1.22 -2.34
CA ARG A 111 -16.55 -1.43 -2.18
C ARG A 111 -16.86 -2.82 -1.62
N TRP A 112 -18.01 -2.97 -1.05
CA TRP A 112 -18.53 -4.27 -0.66
C TRP A 112 -18.90 -5.11 -1.89
N GLU A 113 -18.70 -6.42 -1.77
CA GLU A 113 -19.12 -7.42 -2.74
C GLU A 113 -20.29 -8.22 -2.14
N GLY A 114 -21.52 -7.70 -2.32
CA GLY A 114 -22.75 -8.28 -1.80
C GLY A 114 -23.30 -7.58 -0.56
N ALA A 115 -24.54 -7.89 -0.22
CA ALA A 115 -25.32 -7.26 0.86
C ALA A 115 -24.84 -7.67 2.26
N GLU A 116 -24.28 -8.89 2.39
CA GLU A 116 -23.83 -9.48 3.67
C GLU A 116 -22.58 -8.80 4.22
N LYS A 117 -21.87 -8.01 3.40
CA LYS A 117 -20.63 -7.32 3.80
C LYS A 117 -19.57 -8.24 4.43
N ASP A 118 -19.52 -9.49 4.02
CA ASP A 118 -18.51 -10.48 4.40
C ASP A 118 -17.28 -10.46 3.48
N ARG A 119 -17.44 -9.88 2.27
CA ARG A 119 -16.41 -9.75 1.24
C ARG A 119 -16.42 -8.36 0.65
N PHE A 120 -15.25 -7.88 0.26
CA PHE A 120 -15.10 -6.58 -0.38
C PHE A 120 -13.99 -6.58 -1.43
N LEU A 121 -14.13 -5.73 -2.43
CA LEU A 121 -13.04 -5.38 -3.33
C LEU A 121 -12.13 -4.39 -2.63
N GLY A 122 -10.85 -4.69 -2.59
CA GLY A 122 -9.81 -3.81 -2.06
C GLY A 122 -8.63 -3.71 -3.00
N SER A 123 -7.77 -2.73 -2.77
CA SER A 123 -6.54 -2.52 -3.53
C SER A 123 -5.33 -2.45 -2.60
N GLU A 124 -4.25 -3.10 -2.97
CA GLU A 124 -3.02 -3.15 -2.18
C GLU A 124 -1.76 -3.17 -3.06
N ALA A 125 -0.64 -2.75 -2.50
CA ALA A 125 0.67 -3.19 -2.98
C ALA A 125 1.06 -4.40 -2.12
N GLY A 126 0.77 -5.58 -2.62
CA GLY A 126 0.75 -6.79 -1.83
C GLY A 126 2.10 -7.48 -1.70
N PRO A 127 2.28 -8.22 -0.58
CA PRO A 127 3.36 -9.18 -0.40
C PRO A 127 3.14 -10.44 -1.25
N LEU A 128 3.84 -11.52 -0.89
CA LEU A 128 3.69 -12.83 -1.54
C LEU A 128 2.22 -13.22 -1.78
N PRO A 129 1.94 -13.87 -2.89
CA PRO A 129 2.84 -14.23 -3.99
C PRO A 129 2.94 -13.16 -5.10
N VAL A 130 2.30 -12.04 -4.91
CA VAL A 130 1.93 -11.12 -6.00
C VAL A 130 3.00 -10.06 -6.28
N TRP A 131 3.65 -9.50 -5.25
CA TRP A 131 4.68 -8.44 -5.33
C TRP A 131 4.35 -7.33 -6.34
N LYS A 132 3.10 -6.87 -6.33
CA LYS A 132 2.60 -5.79 -7.20
C LYS A 132 1.37 -5.12 -6.60
N CYS A 133 1.00 -3.97 -7.17
CA CYS A 133 -0.31 -3.38 -6.92
C CYS A 133 -1.39 -4.23 -7.60
N ALA A 134 -2.41 -4.60 -6.85
CA ALA A 134 -3.52 -5.39 -7.35
C ALA A 134 -4.82 -5.03 -6.65
N GLU A 135 -5.92 -5.13 -7.40
CA GLU A 135 -7.28 -5.16 -6.86
C GLU A 135 -7.71 -6.61 -6.75
N ARG A 136 -8.25 -6.97 -5.60
CA ARG A 136 -8.79 -8.33 -5.38
C ARG A 136 -9.87 -8.33 -4.31
N VAL A 137 -10.61 -9.41 -4.25
CA VAL A 137 -11.65 -9.61 -3.23
C VAL A 137 -11.01 -10.16 -1.96
N PHE A 138 -11.30 -9.53 -0.85
CA PHE A 138 -10.86 -9.91 0.49
C PHE A 138 -12.04 -10.42 1.32
N SER A 139 -11.77 -11.34 2.23
CA SER A 139 -12.71 -11.80 3.24
C SER A 139 -12.59 -10.94 4.50
N ARG A 140 -13.69 -10.31 4.91
CA ARG A 140 -13.77 -9.54 6.16
C ARG A 140 -13.43 -10.42 7.37
N PRO A 141 -14.09 -11.57 7.60
CA PRO A 141 -13.80 -12.39 8.78
C PRO A 141 -12.32 -12.80 8.87
N MET A 142 -11.69 -13.10 7.73
CA MET A 142 -10.27 -13.46 7.69
C MET A 142 -9.39 -12.30 8.13
N LEU A 143 -9.66 -11.08 7.67
CA LEU A 143 -8.88 -9.90 8.04
C LEU A 143 -9.13 -9.47 9.50
N GLU A 144 -10.37 -9.54 9.98
CA GLU A 144 -10.71 -9.30 11.39
C GLU A 144 -9.93 -10.24 12.30
N ASN A 145 -9.96 -11.54 12.03
CA ASN A 145 -9.22 -12.56 12.78
C ASN A 145 -7.69 -12.37 12.69
N SER A 146 -7.22 -11.76 11.61
CA SER A 146 -5.81 -11.41 11.42
C SER A 146 -5.42 -10.07 12.06
N GLY A 147 -6.33 -9.42 12.80
CA GLY A 147 -6.05 -8.20 13.56
C GLY A 147 -6.01 -6.92 12.70
N TYR A 148 -6.62 -6.93 11.51
CA TYR A 148 -6.83 -5.69 10.75
C TYR A 148 -7.95 -4.87 11.37
N ARG A 149 -7.80 -3.54 11.27
CA ARG A 149 -8.78 -2.57 11.78
C ARG A 149 -9.17 -1.59 10.69
N PRO A 150 -10.46 -1.20 10.60
CA PRO A 150 -10.92 -0.20 9.66
C PRO A 150 -10.59 1.20 10.17
N MET A 151 -9.99 2.03 9.31
CA MET A 151 -9.65 3.41 9.64
C MET A 151 -9.90 4.34 8.45
N ARG A 152 -10.26 5.59 8.74
CA ARG A 152 -10.48 6.64 7.75
C ARG A 152 -9.45 7.75 7.89
N TYR A 153 -8.88 8.19 6.78
CA TYR A 153 -7.99 9.34 6.75
C TYR A 153 -8.72 10.63 7.15
N ARG A 154 -8.15 11.39 8.10
CA ARG A 154 -8.74 12.66 8.59
C ARG A 154 -8.87 13.73 7.51
N GLY A 155 -8.04 13.69 6.47
CA GLY A 155 -8.06 14.63 5.34
C GLY A 155 -8.98 14.22 4.18
N MET A 156 -9.72 13.11 4.32
CA MET A 156 -10.69 12.71 3.31
C MET A 156 -11.88 13.70 3.33
N ARG A 157 -12.21 14.21 2.16
CA ARG A 157 -13.41 15.03 1.95
C ARG A 157 -14.49 14.15 1.37
N ASP A 158 -15.70 14.28 1.91
CA ASP A 158 -16.91 13.66 1.36
C ASP A 158 -17.21 14.15 -0.05
#